data_60cca400c6dfe09ef1bd2af0feba5fda
#
_entry.id   60cca400c6dfe09ef1bd2af0feba5fda
#
_cell.length_a   1.000
_cell.length_b   1.000
_cell.length_c   1.000
_cell.angle_alpha   90.00
_cell.angle_beta   90.00
_cell.angle_gamma   90.00
#
_symmetry.space_group_name_H-M   'P 1'
#
loop_
_entity.id
_entity.type
_entity.pdbx_description
1 polymer ?
#
loop_
_entity_poly.entity_id
_entity_poly.type
_entity_poly.pdbx_seq_one_letter_code
_entity_poly.pdbx_strand_id
1 'polypeptide(L)'
;MTKKDQNKQNFIVRQIQAEVAQHLEQPEMTIILGPRQVGKTVLLQQLQEWLSQTKNVDSRAIFYFNLDIMQDWEAVKDQTRFIKFVRERSQNQKIYVFVDEAQKVENPGVFYKGIYDSQLNAKFILTGSASLYFASQVKESMAGRKRIFYLHPFSFEEYLKAKHGDFFALTQWKENVLGYDWQGLKSFFQEYLIWGGYPRVVLADSENTKKAVLADIYSSYIEKDIVSFLKIRDKAKFNKLVKLLAGQIGQLVNINELASLAELNRSTIHRYLSTLEETYILMQLTPYYNNPRQEIIKNPKIYFLDNGLRNHLLDNFNPFEDRQDNGALFENSLLQELMLLERDWQWGLHFWRTKQGAEVDFVIEKGVKLTPIEVKLNTKTIKVGLGFRSFIKKYKPEQGLVVNLSGFRSETRIEQTKINFIAPSELKSFLR
;
A
#
# COMPACT_ATOMS: atom_id res chain seq x y z
N MET A 1 -29.80 -31.48 -2.30
CA MET A 1 -28.76 -30.46 -1.99
C MET A 1 -27.60 -30.71 -2.93
N THR A 2 -27.48 -29.87 -3.91
CA THR A 2 -26.55 -30.06 -5.04
C THR A 2 -25.18 -29.49 -4.68
N LYS A 3 -24.09 -30.16 -5.10
CA LYS A 3 -22.67 -29.80 -4.90
C LYS A 3 -22.25 -28.37 -5.35
N LYS A 4 -23.19 -27.45 -5.61
CA LYS A 4 -22.96 -26.07 -6.03
C LYS A 4 -22.83 -25.08 -4.85
N ASP A 5 -23.16 -25.49 -3.60
CA ASP A 5 -23.19 -24.58 -2.44
C ASP A 5 -21.91 -24.60 -1.57
N GLN A 6 -20.89 -25.37 -1.94
CA GLN A 6 -19.66 -25.51 -1.12
C GLN A 6 -18.48 -24.64 -1.56
N ASN A 7 -18.63 -23.76 -2.55
CA ASN A 7 -17.53 -22.92 -3.04
C ASN A 7 -17.85 -21.41 -3.02
N LYS A 8 -18.60 -20.91 -2.03
CA LYS A 8 -18.49 -19.48 -1.71
C LYS A 8 -17.18 -19.30 -0.95
N GLN A 9 -16.10 -19.06 -1.68
CA GLN A 9 -14.89 -18.51 -1.09
C GLN A 9 -15.31 -17.19 -0.41
N ASN A 10 -15.29 -17.15 0.93
CA ASN A 10 -15.52 -15.91 1.68
C ASN A 10 -14.32 -15.00 1.43
N PHE A 11 -14.38 -14.23 0.36
CA PHE A 11 -13.36 -13.24 0.05
C PHE A 11 -13.40 -12.11 1.08
N ILE A 12 -12.23 -11.70 1.53
CA ILE A 12 -12.11 -10.52 2.38
C ILE A 12 -12.38 -9.27 1.52
N VAL A 13 -13.42 -8.54 1.87
CA VAL A 13 -13.77 -7.28 1.19
C VAL A 13 -12.68 -6.24 1.44
N ARG A 14 -12.08 -5.74 0.36
CA ARG A 14 -11.01 -4.74 0.43
C ARG A 14 -11.60 -3.34 0.64
N GLN A 15 -10.94 -2.53 1.46
CA GLN A 15 -11.37 -1.14 1.72
C GLN A 15 -11.48 -0.31 0.43
N ILE A 16 -10.62 -0.57 -0.55
CA ILE A 16 -10.64 0.12 -1.84
C ILE A 16 -11.80 -0.30 -2.75
N GLN A 17 -12.44 -1.44 -2.48
CA GLN A 17 -13.43 -2.04 -3.39
C GLN A 17 -14.61 -1.10 -3.68
N ALA A 18 -15.11 -0.39 -2.69
CA ALA A 18 -16.26 0.51 -2.87
C ALA A 18 -15.91 1.67 -3.83
N GLU A 19 -14.72 2.26 -3.69
CA GLU A 19 -14.25 3.34 -4.55
C GLU A 19 -14.01 2.85 -5.99
N VAL A 20 -13.37 1.68 -6.15
CA VAL A 20 -13.17 1.07 -7.46
C VAL A 20 -14.51 0.75 -8.12
N ALA A 21 -15.47 0.18 -7.37
CA ALA A 21 -16.80 -0.15 -7.87
C ALA A 21 -17.56 1.10 -8.36
N GLN A 22 -17.50 2.22 -7.62
CA GLN A 22 -18.08 3.50 -8.08
C GLN A 22 -17.45 3.99 -9.38
N HIS A 23 -16.13 3.81 -9.54
CA HIS A 23 -15.43 4.23 -10.76
C HIS A 23 -15.78 3.38 -11.99
N LEU A 24 -16.43 2.21 -11.83
CA LEU A 24 -16.89 1.41 -12.99
C LEU A 24 -18.00 2.12 -13.79
N GLU A 25 -18.63 3.13 -13.22
CA GLU A 25 -19.63 3.96 -13.89
C GLU A 25 -19.02 5.10 -14.72
N GLN A 26 -17.76 5.44 -14.45
CA GLN A 26 -17.04 6.52 -15.16
C GLN A 26 -16.49 6.02 -16.51
N PRO A 27 -16.30 6.93 -17.51
CA PRO A 27 -15.84 6.54 -18.84
C PRO A 27 -14.37 6.11 -18.88
N GLU A 28 -13.53 6.61 -17.97
CA GLU A 28 -12.10 6.31 -17.99
C GLU A 28 -11.83 4.83 -17.67
N MET A 29 -10.72 4.32 -18.15
CA MET A 29 -10.26 2.98 -17.77
C MET A 29 -9.92 2.91 -16.29
N THR A 30 -10.35 1.85 -15.62
CA THR A 30 -9.97 1.54 -14.24
C THR A 30 -8.70 0.71 -14.26
N ILE A 31 -7.63 1.16 -13.62
CA ILE A 31 -6.36 0.43 -13.55
C ILE A 31 -6.01 0.16 -12.09
N ILE A 32 -5.84 -1.11 -11.73
CA ILE A 32 -5.50 -1.56 -10.40
C ILE A 32 -4.04 -2.03 -10.41
N LEU A 33 -3.17 -1.26 -9.77
CA LEU A 33 -1.76 -1.58 -9.59
C LEU A 33 -1.49 -2.07 -8.17
N GLY A 34 -0.45 -2.82 -7.98
CA GLY A 34 0.00 -3.25 -6.65
C GLY A 34 1.02 -4.39 -6.74
N PRO A 35 1.73 -4.68 -5.66
CA PRO A 35 2.69 -5.77 -5.61
C PRO A 35 2.07 -7.11 -6.04
N ARG A 36 2.91 -8.09 -6.33
CA ARG A 36 2.43 -9.47 -6.55
C ARG A 36 1.79 -10.00 -5.25
N GLN A 37 0.82 -10.89 -5.40
CA GLN A 37 0.14 -11.61 -4.30
C GLN A 37 -0.64 -10.75 -3.30
N VAL A 38 -0.92 -9.46 -3.61
CA VAL A 38 -1.78 -8.60 -2.77
C VAL A 38 -3.29 -8.81 -3.01
N GLY A 39 -3.68 -9.67 -3.97
CA GLY A 39 -5.07 -10.02 -4.23
C GLY A 39 -5.73 -9.23 -5.36
N LYS A 40 -4.99 -8.74 -6.37
CA LYS A 40 -5.56 -8.03 -7.54
C LYS A 40 -6.60 -8.88 -8.28
N THR A 41 -6.27 -10.11 -8.61
CA THR A 41 -7.19 -11.07 -9.26
C THR A 41 -8.45 -11.32 -8.43
N VAL A 42 -8.30 -11.43 -7.10
CA VAL A 42 -9.45 -11.59 -6.18
C VAL A 42 -10.33 -10.34 -6.19
N LEU A 43 -9.74 -9.14 -6.21
CA LEU A 43 -10.51 -7.89 -6.32
C LEU A 43 -11.28 -7.83 -7.65
N LEU A 44 -10.70 -8.28 -8.78
CA LEU A 44 -11.43 -8.36 -10.05
C LEU A 44 -12.64 -9.30 -9.94
N GLN A 45 -12.49 -10.46 -9.29
CA GLN A 45 -13.60 -11.40 -9.07
C GLN A 45 -14.71 -10.76 -8.22
N GLN A 46 -14.35 -10.08 -7.13
CA GLN A 46 -15.31 -9.35 -6.29
C GLN A 46 -16.07 -8.26 -7.06
N LEU A 47 -15.38 -7.55 -7.95
CA LEU A 47 -16.00 -6.52 -8.81
C LEU A 47 -16.97 -7.14 -9.83
N GLN A 48 -16.65 -8.30 -10.40
CA GLN A 48 -17.54 -9.04 -11.30
C GLN A 48 -18.80 -9.51 -10.56
N GLU A 49 -18.63 -10.06 -9.34
CA GLU A 49 -19.75 -10.45 -8.48
C GLU A 49 -20.62 -9.24 -8.11
N TRP A 50 -20.00 -8.11 -7.76
CA TRP A 50 -20.71 -6.88 -7.47
C TRP A 50 -21.52 -6.37 -8.66
N LEU A 51 -20.96 -6.39 -9.89
CA LEU A 51 -21.70 -6.03 -11.11
C LEU A 51 -22.92 -6.93 -11.33
N SER A 52 -22.76 -8.23 -11.14
CA SER A 52 -23.84 -9.20 -11.37
C SER A 52 -24.90 -9.13 -10.28
N GLN A 53 -24.51 -9.05 -9.00
CA GLN A 53 -25.43 -9.15 -7.87
C GLN A 53 -26.04 -7.81 -7.45
N THR A 54 -25.26 -6.72 -7.52
CA THR A 54 -25.71 -5.40 -7.05
C THR A 54 -26.21 -4.51 -8.19
N LYS A 55 -25.58 -4.59 -9.36
CA LYS A 55 -25.97 -3.80 -10.53
C LYS A 55 -26.84 -4.56 -11.51
N ASN A 56 -27.09 -5.85 -11.27
CA ASN A 56 -27.89 -6.72 -12.15
C ASN A 56 -27.37 -6.77 -13.60
N VAL A 57 -26.05 -6.64 -13.78
CA VAL A 57 -25.43 -6.76 -15.10
C VAL A 57 -25.48 -8.23 -15.54
N ASP A 58 -25.98 -8.46 -16.77
CA ASP A 58 -26.01 -9.81 -17.34
C ASP A 58 -24.59 -10.38 -17.43
N SER A 59 -24.40 -11.62 -16.99
CA SER A 59 -23.11 -12.31 -17.05
C SER A 59 -22.51 -12.36 -18.45
N ARG A 60 -23.35 -12.36 -19.49
CA ARG A 60 -22.93 -12.27 -20.91
C ARG A 60 -22.33 -10.92 -21.31
N ALA A 61 -22.50 -9.90 -20.48
CA ALA A 61 -21.90 -8.57 -20.66
C ALA A 61 -20.59 -8.39 -19.88
N ILE A 62 -20.14 -9.40 -19.13
CA ILE A 62 -18.91 -9.39 -18.34
C ILE A 62 -17.89 -10.33 -18.97
N PHE A 63 -16.78 -9.79 -19.44
CA PHE A 63 -15.68 -10.55 -20.06
C PHE A 63 -14.44 -10.47 -19.15
N TYR A 64 -13.77 -11.61 -18.97
CA TYR A 64 -12.54 -11.70 -18.17
C TYR A 64 -11.45 -12.40 -18.99
N PHE A 65 -10.30 -11.76 -19.07
CA PHE A 65 -9.10 -12.27 -19.73
C PHE A 65 -7.94 -12.25 -18.74
N ASN A 66 -7.32 -13.39 -18.53
CA ASN A 66 -6.08 -13.52 -17.74
C ASN A 66 -4.90 -13.75 -18.68
N LEU A 67 -4.05 -12.73 -18.86
CA LEU A 67 -2.95 -12.81 -19.82
C LEU A 67 -1.80 -13.74 -19.38
N ASP A 68 -1.90 -14.40 -18.22
CA ASP A 68 -1.06 -15.55 -17.86
C ASP A 68 -1.50 -16.82 -18.60
N ILE A 69 -2.74 -16.86 -19.09
CA ILE A 69 -3.31 -17.96 -19.85
C ILE A 69 -3.07 -17.70 -21.35
N MET A 70 -2.42 -18.63 -22.04
CA MET A 70 -2.05 -18.48 -23.44
C MET A 70 -3.25 -18.17 -24.35
N GLN A 71 -4.39 -18.83 -24.12
CA GLN A 71 -5.61 -18.61 -24.91
C GLN A 71 -6.12 -17.17 -24.78
N ASP A 72 -6.15 -16.64 -23.57
CA ASP A 72 -6.60 -15.26 -23.29
C ASP A 72 -5.61 -14.24 -23.84
N TRP A 73 -4.29 -14.52 -23.70
CA TRP A 73 -3.25 -13.70 -24.28
C TRP A 73 -3.36 -13.63 -25.80
N GLU A 74 -3.57 -14.77 -26.50
CA GLU A 74 -3.79 -14.83 -27.94
C GLU A 74 -5.02 -14.03 -28.37
N ALA A 75 -6.09 -14.03 -27.57
CA ALA A 75 -7.31 -13.27 -27.86
C ALA A 75 -7.12 -11.75 -27.74
N VAL A 76 -6.23 -11.29 -26.85
CA VAL A 76 -6.02 -9.87 -26.53
C VAL A 76 -4.82 -9.28 -27.25
N LYS A 77 -3.74 -10.00 -27.51
CA LYS A 77 -2.44 -9.48 -27.99
C LYS A 77 -2.52 -8.62 -29.25
N ASP A 78 -3.47 -8.89 -30.15
CA ASP A 78 -3.71 -8.11 -31.36
C ASP A 78 -4.77 -7.06 -31.10
N GLN A 79 -4.35 -5.78 -31.06
CA GLN A 79 -5.24 -4.67 -30.74
C GLN A 79 -6.43 -4.57 -31.70
N THR A 80 -6.22 -4.76 -33.02
CA THR A 80 -7.26 -4.61 -34.03
C THR A 80 -8.32 -5.69 -33.88
N ARG A 81 -7.92 -6.93 -33.69
CA ARG A 81 -8.82 -8.06 -33.44
C ARG A 81 -9.57 -7.89 -32.13
N PHE A 82 -8.91 -7.44 -31.09
CA PHE A 82 -9.53 -7.22 -29.79
C PHE A 82 -10.56 -6.08 -29.83
N ILE A 83 -10.26 -4.96 -30.51
CA ILE A 83 -11.21 -3.87 -30.75
C ILE A 83 -12.44 -4.39 -31.52
N LYS A 84 -12.24 -5.21 -32.57
CA LYS A 84 -13.34 -5.81 -33.34
C LYS A 84 -14.21 -6.70 -32.45
N PHE A 85 -13.62 -7.59 -31.66
CA PHE A 85 -14.32 -8.45 -30.72
C PHE A 85 -15.18 -7.63 -29.75
N VAL A 86 -14.60 -6.60 -29.11
CA VAL A 86 -15.31 -5.75 -28.14
C VAL A 86 -16.44 -4.98 -28.83
N ARG A 87 -16.24 -4.46 -30.02
CA ARG A 87 -17.25 -3.72 -30.79
C ARG A 87 -18.44 -4.60 -31.13
N GLU A 88 -18.22 -5.82 -31.58
CA GLU A 88 -19.28 -6.79 -31.89
C GLU A 88 -20.11 -7.15 -30.65
N ARG A 89 -19.48 -7.30 -29.49
CA ARG A 89 -20.15 -7.66 -28.23
C ARG A 89 -20.85 -6.50 -27.54
N SER A 90 -20.44 -5.26 -27.82
CA SER A 90 -20.99 -4.04 -27.22
C SER A 90 -22.06 -3.32 -28.04
N GLN A 91 -22.53 -3.92 -29.17
CA GLN A 91 -23.50 -3.29 -30.07
C GLN A 91 -24.83 -2.95 -29.39
N ASN A 92 -25.35 -3.86 -28.55
CA ASN A 92 -26.70 -3.75 -28.00
C ASN A 92 -26.71 -3.37 -26.51
N GLN A 93 -25.57 -3.40 -25.84
CA GLN A 93 -25.45 -3.07 -24.43
C GLN A 93 -24.02 -2.70 -24.06
N LYS A 94 -23.86 -1.93 -22.96
CA LYS A 94 -22.55 -1.70 -22.34
C LYS A 94 -22.00 -3.01 -21.82
N ILE A 95 -20.72 -3.30 -22.13
CA ILE A 95 -20.02 -4.46 -21.60
C ILE A 95 -18.89 -4.05 -20.66
N TYR A 96 -18.46 -4.98 -19.80
CA TYR A 96 -17.36 -4.82 -18.85
C TYR A 96 -16.25 -5.79 -19.21
N VAL A 97 -15.07 -5.27 -19.47
CA VAL A 97 -13.92 -6.04 -19.93
C VAL A 97 -12.82 -5.97 -18.88
N PHE A 98 -12.59 -7.08 -18.21
CA PHE A 98 -11.55 -7.26 -17.20
C PHE A 98 -10.33 -7.89 -17.87
N VAL A 99 -9.17 -7.28 -17.70
CA VAL A 99 -7.89 -7.81 -18.19
C VAL A 99 -6.91 -7.89 -17.03
N ASP A 100 -6.64 -9.12 -16.60
CA ASP A 100 -5.66 -9.40 -15.55
C ASP A 100 -4.27 -9.57 -16.17
N GLU A 101 -3.23 -9.09 -15.47
CA GLU A 101 -1.82 -9.03 -15.92
C GLU A 101 -1.65 -8.25 -17.25
N ALA A 102 -2.35 -7.11 -17.36
CA ALA A 102 -2.45 -6.26 -18.55
C ALA A 102 -1.09 -5.77 -19.11
N GLN A 103 -0.01 -5.83 -18.32
CA GLN A 103 1.35 -5.48 -18.77
C GLN A 103 1.95 -6.48 -19.77
N LYS A 104 1.33 -7.62 -20.00
CA LYS A 104 1.84 -8.65 -20.91
C LYS A 104 1.63 -8.37 -22.40
N VAL A 105 0.77 -7.40 -22.74
CA VAL A 105 0.69 -6.93 -24.12
C VAL A 105 1.94 -6.11 -24.48
N GLU A 106 2.28 -6.09 -25.74
CA GLU A 106 3.37 -5.27 -26.25
C GLU A 106 2.98 -3.78 -26.19
N ASN A 107 3.88 -2.92 -25.69
CA ASN A 107 3.66 -1.47 -25.54
C ASN A 107 2.31 -1.11 -24.91
N PRO A 108 2.03 -1.55 -23.67
CA PRO A 108 0.69 -1.52 -23.06
C PRO A 108 0.09 -0.11 -23.04
N GLY A 109 0.90 0.92 -22.88
CA GLY A 109 0.43 2.31 -22.89
C GLY A 109 -0.19 2.71 -24.23
N VAL A 110 0.46 2.37 -25.33
CA VAL A 110 -0.05 2.64 -26.70
C VAL A 110 -1.24 1.72 -27.00
N PHE A 111 -1.14 0.46 -26.60
CA PHE A 111 -2.18 -0.55 -26.80
C PHE A 111 -3.51 -0.14 -26.16
N TYR A 112 -3.53 0.15 -24.86
CA TYR A 112 -4.77 0.52 -24.16
C TYR A 112 -5.25 1.93 -24.51
N LYS A 113 -4.34 2.86 -24.86
CA LYS A 113 -4.73 4.16 -25.42
C LYS A 113 -5.54 4.00 -26.71
N GLY A 114 -5.08 3.18 -27.67
CA GLY A 114 -5.80 2.92 -28.91
C GLY A 114 -7.18 2.31 -28.70
N ILE A 115 -7.31 1.40 -27.72
CA ILE A 115 -8.61 0.82 -27.34
C ILE A 115 -9.54 1.92 -26.78
N TYR A 116 -9.05 2.77 -25.88
CA TYR A 116 -9.85 3.87 -25.32
C TYR A 116 -10.31 4.85 -26.40
N ASP A 117 -9.40 5.27 -27.28
CA ASP A 117 -9.67 6.23 -28.36
C ASP A 117 -10.61 5.65 -29.43
N SER A 118 -10.84 4.33 -29.46
CA SER A 118 -11.81 3.66 -30.34
C SER A 118 -13.28 3.81 -29.90
N GLN A 119 -13.55 4.51 -28.80
CA GLN A 119 -14.87 4.88 -28.28
C GLN A 119 -15.88 3.70 -28.24
N LEU A 120 -15.45 2.57 -27.70
CA LEU A 120 -16.27 1.37 -27.57
C LEU A 120 -17.29 1.54 -26.43
N ASN A 121 -18.49 0.96 -26.59
CA ASN A 121 -19.48 0.91 -25.50
C ASN A 121 -19.06 -0.13 -24.45
N ALA A 122 -17.89 0.05 -23.86
CA ALA A 122 -17.27 -0.90 -22.97
C ALA A 122 -16.52 -0.17 -21.83
N LYS A 123 -16.61 -0.73 -20.63
CA LYS A 123 -15.79 -0.33 -19.47
C LYS A 123 -14.62 -1.30 -19.33
N PHE A 124 -13.41 -0.78 -19.34
CA PHE A 124 -12.19 -1.55 -19.17
C PHE A 124 -11.66 -1.46 -17.75
N ILE A 125 -11.35 -2.62 -17.18
CA ILE A 125 -10.76 -2.79 -15.85
C ILE A 125 -9.49 -3.63 -16.00
N LEU A 126 -8.35 -2.99 -15.76
CA LEU A 126 -7.04 -3.58 -15.99
C LEU A 126 -6.35 -3.82 -14.65
N THR A 127 -5.69 -4.96 -14.49
CA THR A 127 -4.70 -5.10 -13.42
C THR A 127 -3.30 -5.22 -14.00
N GLY A 128 -2.34 -4.82 -13.20
CA GLY A 128 -0.94 -5.07 -13.50
C GLY A 128 -0.12 -5.19 -12.23
N SER A 129 0.94 -6.00 -12.29
CA SER A 129 1.99 -5.88 -11.29
C SER A 129 2.52 -4.45 -11.37
N ALA A 130 2.88 -3.87 -10.22
CA ALA A 130 3.53 -2.56 -10.18
C ALA A 130 4.94 -2.63 -10.80
N SER A 131 5.05 -3.25 -12.00
CA SER A 131 6.27 -3.21 -12.78
C SER A 131 6.46 -1.78 -13.28
N LEU A 132 7.65 -1.26 -13.09
CA LEU A 132 8.09 0.06 -13.56
C LEU A 132 7.64 0.33 -14.99
N TYR A 133 7.75 -0.66 -15.85
CA TYR A 133 7.40 -0.57 -17.26
C TYR A 133 5.91 -0.28 -17.48
N PHE A 134 5.02 -1.05 -16.85
CA PHE A 134 3.59 -0.85 -17.03
C PHE A 134 3.08 0.45 -16.40
N ALA A 135 3.52 0.73 -15.16
CA ALA A 135 3.12 1.94 -14.46
C ALA A 135 3.56 3.22 -15.20
N SER A 136 4.81 3.29 -15.68
CA SER A 136 5.31 4.44 -16.44
C SER A 136 4.61 4.59 -17.80
N GLN A 137 4.52 3.51 -18.58
CA GLN A 137 3.86 3.50 -19.88
C GLN A 137 2.40 3.95 -19.79
N VAL A 138 1.69 3.47 -18.78
CA VAL A 138 0.29 3.84 -18.56
C VAL A 138 0.18 5.26 -18.00
N LYS A 139 1.07 5.70 -17.11
CA LYS A 139 1.05 7.07 -16.57
C LYS A 139 1.24 8.11 -17.68
N GLU A 140 2.20 7.90 -18.56
CA GLU A 140 2.56 8.86 -19.61
C GLU A 140 1.57 8.85 -20.77
N SER A 141 1.26 7.69 -21.35
CA SER A 141 0.50 7.60 -22.60
C SER A 141 -1.02 7.70 -22.41
N MET A 142 -1.56 7.47 -21.22
CA MET A 142 -3.00 7.45 -20.94
C MET A 142 -3.47 8.63 -20.07
N ALA A 143 -2.81 9.77 -20.10
CA ALA A 143 -3.24 10.95 -19.37
C ALA A 143 -4.69 11.34 -19.75
N GLY A 144 -5.55 11.59 -18.76
CA GLY A 144 -6.97 11.90 -18.93
C GLY A 144 -7.88 10.73 -19.37
N ARG A 145 -7.33 9.51 -19.54
CA ARG A 145 -8.07 8.33 -20.04
C ARG A 145 -8.20 7.23 -19.00
N LYS A 146 -7.61 7.40 -17.83
CA LYS A 146 -7.52 6.38 -16.78
C LYS A 146 -7.64 6.96 -15.39
N ARG A 147 -8.08 6.14 -14.46
CA ARG A 147 -7.88 6.31 -13.03
C ARG A 147 -7.10 5.11 -12.50
N ILE A 148 -6.05 5.37 -11.73
CA ILE A 148 -5.21 4.34 -11.13
C ILE A 148 -5.59 4.19 -9.66
N PHE A 149 -5.76 2.95 -9.26
CA PHE A 149 -6.00 2.51 -7.88
C PHE A 149 -4.85 1.65 -7.43
N TYR A 150 -4.35 1.88 -6.23
CA TYR A 150 -3.24 1.13 -5.68
C TYR A 150 -3.74 0.15 -4.63
N LEU A 151 -3.52 -1.15 -4.87
CA LEU A 151 -3.87 -2.21 -3.94
C LEU A 151 -2.62 -2.61 -3.14
N HIS A 152 -2.65 -2.31 -1.85
CA HIS A 152 -1.59 -2.64 -0.89
C HIS A 152 -1.86 -3.99 -0.20
N PRO A 153 -0.91 -4.56 0.55
CA PRO A 153 -1.19 -5.59 1.54
C PRO A 153 -2.36 -5.17 2.46
N PHE A 154 -2.96 -6.10 3.19
CA PHE A 154 -4.06 -5.78 4.11
C PHE A 154 -3.67 -4.68 5.10
N SER A 155 -4.56 -3.71 5.31
CA SER A 155 -4.53 -2.85 6.48
C SER A 155 -4.78 -3.66 7.75
N PHE A 156 -4.52 -3.08 8.91
CA PHE A 156 -4.84 -3.76 10.17
C PHE A 156 -6.34 -4.08 10.29
N GLU A 157 -7.22 -3.21 9.80
CA GLU A 157 -8.66 -3.49 9.76
C GLU A 157 -9.00 -4.68 8.84
N GLU A 158 -8.39 -4.76 7.64
CA GLU A 158 -8.57 -5.89 6.73
C GLU A 158 -7.98 -7.19 7.31
N TYR A 159 -6.83 -7.10 8.02
CA TYR A 159 -6.23 -8.20 8.76
C TYR A 159 -7.19 -8.76 9.81
N LEU A 160 -7.80 -7.90 10.63
CA LEU A 160 -8.76 -8.31 11.64
C LEU A 160 -9.98 -9.00 11.02
N LYS A 161 -10.51 -8.46 9.93
CA LYS A 161 -11.61 -9.09 9.18
C LYS A 161 -11.22 -10.47 8.63
N ALA A 162 -10.00 -10.60 8.13
CA ALA A 162 -9.49 -11.86 7.60
C ALA A 162 -9.31 -12.96 8.66
N LYS A 163 -8.85 -12.58 9.85
CA LYS A 163 -8.57 -13.52 10.94
C LYS A 163 -9.81 -13.89 11.79
N HIS A 164 -10.73 -12.95 11.95
CA HIS A 164 -11.81 -13.04 12.94
C HIS A 164 -13.22 -12.95 12.31
N GLY A 165 -13.29 -12.89 10.96
CA GLY A 165 -14.54 -12.89 10.23
C GLY A 165 -15.50 -11.77 10.65
N ASP A 166 -16.80 -12.08 10.64
CA ASP A 166 -17.86 -11.14 10.97
C ASP A 166 -17.90 -10.74 12.46
N PHE A 167 -17.12 -11.38 13.35
CA PHE A 167 -17.07 -11.01 14.76
C PHE A 167 -16.74 -9.52 14.93
N PHE A 168 -15.85 -8.99 14.09
CA PHE A 168 -15.54 -7.57 14.07
C PHE A 168 -16.51 -6.73 13.23
N ALA A 169 -17.25 -7.33 12.30
CA ALA A 169 -18.32 -6.66 11.57
C ALA A 169 -19.56 -6.40 12.47
N LEU A 170 -19.87 -7.33 13.38
CA LEU A 170 -20.95 -7.21 14.34
C LEU A 170 -20.65 -6.20 15.45
N THR A 171 -19.39 -5.96 15.75
CA THR A 171 -18.94 -5.01 16.76
C THR A 171 -18.64 -3.65 16.18
N GLN A 172 -19.50 -3.16 15.29
CA GLN A 172 -19.53 -1.79 14.78
C GLN A 172 -18.19 -1.02 14.94
N TRP A 173 -17.26 -1.19 14.00
CA TRP A 173 -16.22 -0.20 13.75
C TRP A 173 -16.81 1.19 13.38
N LYS A 174 -18.12 1.29 13.36
CA LYS A 174 -18.83 2.53 13.19
C LYS A 174 -18.75 3.32 14.48
N GLU A 175 -17.85 4.31 14.49
CA GLU A 175 -17.82 5.48 15.37
C GLU A 175 -17.69 5.29 16.89
N ASN A 176 -17.85 4.07 17.44
CA ASN A 176 -17.78 3.80 18.87
C ASN A 176 -16.85 2.62 19.22
N VAL A 177 -15.64 2.58 18.68
CA VAL A 177 -14.57 1.67 19.15
C VAL A 177 -14.10 2.04 20.57
N LEU A 178 -14.77 2.95 21.24
CA LEU A 178 -14.62 3.23 22.66
C LEU A 178 -15.02 2.04 23.57
N GLY A 179 -15.65 1.00 23.03
CA GLY A 179 -16.06 -0.17 23.80
C GLY A 179 -15.14 -1.39 23.70
N TYR A 180 -14.31 -1.53 22.66
CA TYR A 180 -13.27 -2.55 22.66
C TYR A 180 -12.01 -1.97 23.24
N ASP A 181 -11.67 -2.50 24.38
CA ASP A 181 -10.39 -2.21 25.01
C ASP A 181 -9.28 -2.47 23.98
N TRP A 182 -8.51 -1.44 23.65
CA TRP A 182 -7.31 -1.58 22.81
C TRP A 182 -6.43 -2.75 23.28
N GLN A 183 -6.47 -3.07 24.58
CA GLN A 183 -5.76 -4.22 25.13
C GLN A 183 -6.14 -5.54 24.45
N GLY A 184 -7.41 -5.73 24.10
CA GLY A 184 -7.86 -6.91 23.34
C GLY A 184 -7.36 -6.93 21.89
N LEU A 185 -7.16 -5.76 21.27
CA LEU A 185 -6.66 -5.65 19.89
C LEU A 185 -5.13 -5.65 19.81
N LYS A 186 -4.45 -5.33 20.89
CA LYS A 186 -3.00 -5.14 20.93
C LYS A 186 -2.23 -6.37 20.51
N SER A 187 -2.63 -7.55 20.96
CA SER A 187 -1.96 -8.82 20.60
C SER A 187 -2.09 -9.12 19.10
N PHE A 188 -3.25 -8.86 18.50
CA PHE A 188 -3.46 -8.99 17.06
C PHE A 188 -2.65 -7.96 16.27
N PHE A 189 -2.55 -6.74 16.80
CA PHE A 189 -1.73 -5.73 16.18
C PHE A 189 -0.24 -6.08 16.23
N GLN A 190 0.24 -6.65 17.35
CA GLN A 190 1.60 -7.16 17.48
C GLN A 190 1.89 -8.32 16.50
N GLU A 191 0.94 -9.25 16.32
CA GLU A 191 1.05 -10.28 15.28
C GLU A 191 1.14 -9.68 13.89
N TYR A 192 0.29 -8.69 13.59
CA TYR A 192 0.33 -7.95 12.33
C TYR A 192 1.67 -7.22 12.12
N LEU A 193 2.26 -6.63 13.17
CA LEU A 193 3.58 -6.01 13.12
C LEU A 193 4.70 -6.99 12.75
N ILE A 194 4.56 -8.26 13.15
CA ILE A 194 5.56 -9.30 12.86
C ILE A 194 5.38 -9.87 11.46
N TRP A 195 4.15 -10.26 11.09
CA TRP A 195 3.88 -11.04 9.88
C TRP A 195 3.44 -10.20 8.68
N GLY A 196 3.09 -8.93 8.88
CA GLY A 196 2.61 -8.03 7.83
C GLY A 196 1.18 -8.32 7.37
N GLY A 197 0.82 -7.72 6.25
CA GLY A 197 -0.52 -7.73 5.69
C GLY A 197 -0.67 -8.49 4.36
N TYR A 198 0.32 -9.22 3.86
CA TYR A 198 0.12 -10.00 2.65
C TYR A 198 -0.98 -11.06 2.84
N PRO A 199 -2.04 -11.09 1.99
CA PRO A 199 -3.21 -11.95 2.22
C PRO A 199 -2.87 -13.43 2.45
N ARG A 200 -1.96 -14.01 1.65
CA ARG A 200 -1.53 -15.40 1.80
C ARG A 200 -0.78 -15.65 3.12
N VAL A 201 -0.06 -14.66 3.64
CA VAL A 201 0.63 -14.74 4.94
C VAL A 201 -0.39 -14.69 6.08
N VAL A 202 -1.33 -13.74 5.99
CA VAL A 202 -2.38 -13.56 7.01
C VAL A 202 -3.27 -14.81 7.12
N LEU A 203 -3.60 -15.44 6.00
CA LEU A 203 -4.46 -16.62 5.93
C LEU A 203 -3.73 -17.95 6.19
N ALA A 204 -2.40 -17.92 6.34
CA ALA A 204 -1.62 -19.15 6.59
C ALA A 204 -1.79 -19.63 8.05
N ASP A 205 -1.93 -20.95 8.22
CA ASP A 205 -2.25 -21.59 9.50
C ASP A 205 -1.03 -21.77 10.42
N SER A 206 0.19 -21.76 9.89
CA SER A 206 1.41 -21.98 10.67
C SER A 206 2.51 -20.98 10.35
N GLU A 207 3.41 -20.72 11.29
CA GLU A 207 4.57 -19.86 11.08
C GLU A 207 5.48 -20.35 9.95
N ASN A 208 5.67 -21.66 9.83
CA ASN A 208 6.47 -22.22 8.74
C ASN A 208 5.84 -21.92 7.38
N THR A 209 4.51 -22.02 7.26
CA THR A 209 3.79 -21.65 6.05
C THR A 209 3.89 -20.15 5.78
N LYS A 210 3.75 -19.29 6.80
CA LYS A 210 3.93 -17.83 6.68
C LYS A 210 5.33 -17.49 6.15
N LYS A 211 6.38 -18.09 6.73
CA LYS A 211 7.78 -17.91 6.27
C LYS A 211 7.97 -18.35 4.83
N ALA A 212 7.43 -19.52 4.46
CA ALA A 212 7.52 -20.02 3.09
C ALA A 212 6.81 -19.08 2.09
N VAL A 213 5.63 -18.57 2.43
CA VAL A 213 4.91 -17.60 1.59
C VAL A 213 5.69 -16.30 1.43
N LEU A 214 6.30 -15.77 2.50
CA LEU A 214 7.15 -14.58 2.41
C LEU A 214 8.39 -14.80 1.55
N ALA A 215 9.00 -15.98 1.64
CA ALA A 215 10.12 -16.37 0.77
C ALA A 215 9.68 -16.43 -0.72
N ASP A 216 8.49 -17.00 -1.00
CA ASP A 216 7.91 -17.01 -2.35
C ASP A 216 7.66 -15.59 -2.88
N ILE A 217 7.12 -14.71 -2.05
CA ILE A 217 6.88 -13.29 -2.41
C ILE A 217 8.21 -12.62 -2.74
N TYR A 218 9.21 -12.77 -1.87
CA TYR A 218 10.54 -12.20 -2.08
C TYR A 218 11.16 -12.70 -3.37
N SER A 219 11.24 -14.02 -3.57
CA SER A 219 11.90 -14.61 -4.74
C SER A 219 11.16 -14.30 -6.04
N SER A 220 9.84 -14.37 -6.05
CA SER A 220 9.05 -14.15 -7.26
C SER A 220 8.97 -12.68 -7.67
N TYR A 221 8.97 -11.77 -6.71
CA TYR A 221 8.78 -10.35 -6.97
C TYR A 221 10.10 -9.59 -7.01
N ILE A 222 10.92 -9.71 -5.96
CA ILE A 222 12.18 -8.96 -5.89
C ILE A 222 13.23 -9.60 -6.80
N GLU A 223 13.46 -10.90 -6.68
CA GLU A 223 14.55 -11.53 -7.42
C GLU A 223 14.25 -11.72 -8.92
N LYS A 224 13.01 -12.04 -9.29
CA LYS A 224 12.67 -12.24 -10.70
C LYS A 224 12.32 -10.93 -11.40
N ASP A 225 11.35 -10.18 -10.87
CA ASP A 225 10.84 -9.01 -11.58
C ASP A 225 11.80 -7.83 -11.54
N ILE A 226 12.26 -7.44 -10.32
CA ILE A 226 13.11 -6.25 -10.16
C ILE A 226 14.50 -6.51 -10.73
N VAL A 227 15.10 -7.66 -10.40
CA VAL A 227 16.43 -8.02 -10.88
C VAL A 227 16.45 -8.16 -12.40
N SER A 228 15.43 -8.77 -13.00
CA SER A 228 15.30 -8.91 -14.45
C SER A 228 15.10 -7.57 -15.14
N PHE A 229 14.19 -6.74 -14.61
CA PHE A 229 13.89 -5.42 -15.16
C PHE A 229 15.12 -4.49 -15.16
N LEU A 230 15.81 -4.41 -14.02
CA LEU A 230 17.01 -3.59 -13.88
C LEU A 230 18.24 -4.17 -14.57
N LYS A 231 18.15 -5.41 -15.12
CA LYS A 231 19.27 -6.16 -15.65
C LYS A 231 20.45 -6.20 -14.67
N ILE A 232 20.12 -6.49 -13.40
CA ILE A 232 21.10 -6.51 -12.31
C ILE A 232 22.11 -7.62 -12.56
N ARG A 233 23.38 -7.24 -12.73
CA ARG A 233 24.48 -8.21 -12.95
C ARG A 233 24.89 -8.90 -11.65
N ASP A 234 24.95 -8.15 -10.56
CA ASP A 234 25.37 -8.64 -9.24
C ASP A 234 24.17 -8.68 -8.28
N LYS A 235 23.47 -9.82 -8.27
CA LYS A 235 22.33 -10.06 -7.38
C LYS A 235 22.71 -10.05 -5.91
N ALA A 236 23.93 -10.49 -5.57
CA ALA A 236 24.40 -10.55 -4.19
C ALA A 236 24.49 -9.13 -3.59
N LYS A 237 25.07 -8.18 -4.33
CA LYS A 237 25.16 -6.78 -3.89
C LYS A 237 23.79 -6.11 -3.80
N PHE A 238 22.87 -6.43 -4.71
CA PHE A 238 21.49 -5.95 -4.62
C PHE A 238 20.78 -6.47 -3.36
N ASN A 239 20.85 -7.79 -3.10
CA ASN A 239 20.24 -8.40 -1.92
C ASN A 239 20.88 -7.86 -0.63
N LYS A 240 22.20 -7.62 -0.62
CA LYS A 240 22.90 -6.97 0.49
C LYS A 240 22.35 -5.56 0.75
N LEU A 241 22.14 -4.75 -0.31
CA LEU A 241 21.53 -3.43 -0.19
C LEU A 241 20.12 -3.49 0.39
N VAL A 242 19.25 -4.37 -0.14
CA VAL A 242 17.87 -4.51 0.34
C VAL A 242 17.84 -4.92 1.82
N LYS A 243 18.74 -5.81 2.23
CA LYS A 243 18.89 -6.22 3.64
C LYS A 243 19.37 -5.08 4.54
N LEU A 244 20.34 -4.25 4.07
CA LEU A 244 20.79 -3.05 4.80
C LEU A 244 19.64 -2.06 4.99
N LEU A 245 18.83 -1.82 3.95
CA LEU A 245 17.66 -0.96 4.02
C LEU A 245 16.62 -1.49 5.01
N ALA A 246 16.39 -2.81 5.05
CA ALA A 246 15.49 -3.45 6.01
C ALA A 246 15.93 -3.25 7.47
N GLY A 247 17.26 -3.17 7.70
CA GLY A 247 17.84 -2.87 9.02
C GLY A 247 17.72 -1.40 9.44
N GLN A 248 17.42 -0.49 8.51
CA GLN A 248 17.45 0.97 8.73
C GLN A 248 16.07 1.63 8.59
N ILE A 249 14.97 0.88 8.78
CA ILE A 249 13.62 1.46 8.70
C ILE A 249 13.45 2.62 9.70
N GLY A 250 12.76 3.69 9.26
CA GLY A 250 12.56 4.90 10.07
C GLY A 250 13.80 5.77 10.23
N GLN A 251 14.94 5.41 9.61
CA GLN A 251 16.19 6.17 9.69
C GLN A 251 16.49 6.93 8.40
N LEU A 252 17.28 7.99 8.52
CA LEU A 252 17.76 8.76 7.37
C LEU A 252 18.70 7.93 6.52
N VAL A 253 18.48 7.93 5.22
CA VAL A 253 19.37 7.25 4.27
C VAL A 253 20.68 8.00 4.12
N ASN A 254 21.79 7.31 4.36
CA ASN A 254 23.10 7.79 4.00
C ASN A 254 23.59 7.05 2.75
N ILE A 255 23.48 7.70 1.59
CA ILE A 255 23.86 7.08 0.29
C ILE A 255 25.34 6.69 0.26
N ASN A 256 26.24 7.46 0.90
CA ASN A 256 27.65 7.14 0.91
C ASN A 256 27.97 5.89 1.71
N GLU A 257 27.34 5.77 2.86
CA GLU A 257 27.44 4.58 3.73
C GLU A 257 26.87 3.33 3.03
N LEU A 258 25.66 3.43 2.46
CA LEU A 258 25.06 2.33 1.71
C LEU A 258 25.93 1.91 0.50
N ALA A 259 26.50 2.89 -0.23
CA ALA A 259 27.39 2.62 -1.36
C ALA A 259 28.64 1.84 -0.92
N SER A 260 29.23 2.25 0.19
CA SER A 260 30.40 1.55 0.77
C SER A 260 30.04 0.15 1.25
N LEU A 261 28.98 0.01 2.07
CA LEU A 261 28.58 -1.27 2.64
C LEU A 261 28.10 -2.27 1.59
N ALA A 262 27.32 -1.83 0.60
CA ALA A 262 26.84 -2.69 -0.48
C ALA A 262 27.84 -2.88 -1.64
N GLU A 263 29.00 -2.18 -1.59
CA GLU A 263 30.02 -2.18 -2.66
C GLU A 263 29.43 -1.79 -4.03
N LEU A 264 28.58 -0.75 -4.01
CA LEU A 264 27.89 -0.20 -5.19
C LEU A 264 28.26 1.28 -5.34
N ASN A 265 28.15 1.82 -6.55
CA ASN A 265 28.28 3.25 -6.75
C ASN A 265 26.97 3.98 -6.36
N ARG A 266 27.07 5.29 -6.07
CA ARG A 266 25.94 6.13 -5.64
C ARG A 266 24.78 6.16 -6.64
N SER A 267 25.09 6.24 -7.94
CA SER A 267 24.07 6.28 -8.99
C SER A 267 23.29 4.96 -9.05
N THR A 268 23.94 3.82 -8.80
CA THR A 268 23.27 2.52 -8.68
C THR A 268 22.38 2.46 -7.45
N ILE A 269 22.83 2.99 -6.29
CA ILE A 269 21.98 3.06 -5.08
C ILE A 269 20.70 3.87 -5.37
N HIS A 270 20.83 5.07 -5.94
CA HIS A 270 19.66 5.90 -6.29
C HIS A 270 18.72 5.17 -7.24
N ARG A 271 19.24 4.53 -8.30
CA ARG A 271 18.41 3.76 -9.22
C ARG A 271 17.68 2.60 -8.53
N TYR A 272 18.35 1.89 -7.61
CA TYR A 272 17.73 0.78 -6.89
C TYR A 272 16.69 1.26 -5.90
N LEU A 273 16.93 2.37 -5.17
CA LEU A 273 15.94 2.98 -4.29
C LEU A 273 14.69 3.44 -5.05
N SER A 274 14.87 4.14 -6.17
CA SER A 274 13.75 4.57 -7.04
C SER A 274 12.95 3.36 -7.53
N THR A 275 13.64 2.30 -7.96
CA THR A 275 12.97 1.08 -8.41
C THR A 275 12.19 0.38 -7.29
N LEU A 276 12.78 0.24 -6.10
CA LEU A 276 12.13 -0.38 -4.95
C LEU A 276 10.89 0.42 -4.50
N GLU A 277 10.93 1.74 -4.64
CA GLU A 277 9.79 2.62 -4.36
C GLU A 277 8.69 2.48 -5.41
N GLU A 278 9.05 2.58 -6.68
CA GLU A 278 8.10 2.45 -7.80
C GLU A 278 7.46 1.05 -7.87
N THR A 279 8.12 0.04 -7.31
CA THR A 279 7.60 -1.33 -7.18
C THR A 279 6.90 -1.60 -5.86
N TYR A 280 6.66 -0.59 -5.02
CA TYR A 280 5.93 -0.72 -3.75
C TYR A 280 6.55 -1.71 -2.76
N ILE A 281 7.88 -1.80 -2.73
CA ILE A 281 8.63 -2.52 -1.69
C ILE A 281 8.91 -1.60 -0.51
N LEU A 282 9.35 -0.39 -0.81
CA LEU A 282 9.64 0.62 0.19
C LEU A 282 9.05 1.98 -0.22
N MET A 283 9.08 2.91 0.71
CA MET A 283 8.78 4.32 0.52
C MET A 283 9.94 5.17 1.02
N GLN A 284 10.27 6.21 0.28
CA GLN A 284 11.20 7.27 0.66
C GLN A 284 10.38 8.45 1.20
N LEU A 285 10.33 8.59 2.52
CA LEU A 285 9.63 9.71 3.15
C LEU A 285 10.55 10.93 3.18
N THR A 286 10.14 12.02 2.54
CA THR A 286 10.89 13.28 2.51
C THR A 286 10.62 14.14 3.73
N PRO A 287 11.58 14.99 4.15
CA PRO A 287 11.36 15.88 5.27
C PRO A 287 10.51 17.09 4.88
N TYR A 288 9.65 17.55 5.76
CA TYR A 288 8.87 18.78 5.58
C TYR A 288 9.77 20.03 5.68
N TYR A 289 9.70 20.87 4.66
CA TYR A 289 10.32 22.19 4.63
C TYR A 289 9.40 23.23 4.01
N ASN A 290 9.39 24.47 4.52
CA ASN A 290 8.67 25.58 3.89
C ASN A 290 9.21 25.93 2.49
N ASN A 291 10.41 25.49 2.16
CA ASN A 291 11.02 25.68 0.85
C ASN A 291 11.18 24.32 0.14
N PRO A 292 10.41 24.05 -0.93
CA PRO A 292 10.46 22.79 -1.65
C PRO A 292 11.86 22.39 -2.15
N ARG A 293 12.73 23.36 -2.47
CA ARG A 293 14.11 23.04 -2.88
C ARG A 293 14.93 22.37 -1.77
N GLN A 294 14.67 22.75 -0.50
CA GLN A 294 15.36 22.14 0.64
C GLN A 294 14.84 20.73 0.94
N GLU A 295 13.58 20.47 0.67
CA GLU A 295 12.95 19.17 0.81
C GLU A 295 13.58 18.14 -0.14
N ILE A 296 13.72 18.48 -1.40
CA ILE A 296 14.25 17.58 -2.45
C ILE A 296 15.73 17.21 -2.22
N ILE A 297 16.52 18.09 -1.61
CA ILE A 297 17.97 17.90 -1.46
C ILE A 297 18.34 17.07 -0.21
N LYS A 298 17.41 16.91 0.75
CA LYS A 298 17.70 16.24 2.02
C LYS A 298 17.47 14.73 1.95
N ASN A 299 18.26 13.99 2.75
CA ASN A 299 18.13 12.55 2.84
C ASN A 299 16.74 12.14 3.32
N PRO A 300 16.05 11.24 2.61
CA PRO A 300 14.75 10.69 3.04
C PRO A 300 14.95 9.69 4.20
N LYS A 301 13.88 9.41 4.92
CA LYS A 301 13.74 8.19 5.72
C LYS A 301 13.23 7.05 4.85
N ILE A 302 13.62 5.81 5.17
CA ILE A 302 13.15 4.62 4.46
C ILE A 302 12.16 3.84 5.32
N TYR A 303 11.08 3.40 4.68
CA TYR A 303 10.09 2.51 5.27
C TYR A 303 9.74 1.40 4.29
N PHE A 304 9.44 0.21 4.79
CA PHE A 304 8.93 -0.89 3.98
C PHE A 304 7.39 -0.87 3.96
N LEU A 305 6.79 -1.19 2.82
CA LEU A 305 5.33 -1.21 2.68
C LEU A 305 4.69 -2.50 3.22
N ASP A 306 5.50 -3.41 3.79
CA ASP A 306 5.04 -4.56 4.55
C ASP A 306 6.09 -5.00 5.58
N ASN A 307 5.69 -5.09 6.86
CA ASN A 307 6.58 -5.49 7.93
C ASN A 307 6.99 -6.97 7.83
N GLY A 308 6.12 -7.85 7.35
CA GLY A 308 6.42 -9.27 7.19
C GLY A 308 7.53 -9.49 6.17
N LEU A 309 7.45 -8.80 5.02
CA LEU A 309 8.51 -8.83 4.01
C LEU A 309 9.84 -8.27 4.55
N ARG A 310 9.79 -7.15 5.30
CA ARG A 310 10.97 -6.59 5.97
C ARG A 310 11.57 -7.56 6.98
N ASN A 311 10.74 -8.22 7.79
CA ASN A 311 11.19 -9.18 8.79
C ASN A 311 11.79 -10.45 8.16
N HIS A 312 11.24 -10.89 7.01
CA HIS A 312 11.81 -11.96 6.22
C HIS A 312 13.24 -11.65 5.74
N LEU A 313 13.49 -10.42 5.28
CA LEU A 313 14.84 -9.98 4.85
C LEU A 313 15.88 -10.07 5.97
N LEU A 314 15.47 -9.89 7.21
CA LEU A 314 16.35 -9.95 8.39
C LEU A 314 16.32 -11.29 9.11
N ASP A 315 15.45 -12.21 8.64
CA ASP A 315 15.16 -13.49 9.30
C ASP A 315 14.82 -13.32 10.78
N ASN A 316 14.00 -12.30 11.10
CA ASN A 316 13.66 -11.95 12.46
C ASN A 316 12.14 -11.95 12.67
N PHE A 317 11.60 -13.08 13.16
CA PHE A 317 10.20 -13.29 13.50
C PHE A 317 10.01 -13.52 15.02
N ASN A 318 10.94 -13.05 15.83
CA ASN A 318 10.84 -13.15 17.27
C ASN A 318 9.57 -12.44 17.78
N PRO A 319 9.03 -12.86 18.95
CA PRO A 319 7.92 -12.18 19.61
C PRO A 319 8.18 -10.67 19.74
N PHE A 320 7.12 -9.87 19.61
CA PHE A 320 7.24 -8.42 19.54
C PHE A 320 7.97 -7.81 20.76
N GLU A 321 7.72 -8.36 21.94
CA GLU A 321 8.30 -7.90 23.21
C GLU A 321 9.81 -8.14 23.29
N ASP A 322 10.31 -9.19 22.65
CA ASP A 322 11.72 -9.61 22.69
C ASP A 322 12.57 -8.87 21.64
N ARG A 323 11.95 -8.00 20.83
CA ARG A 323 12.61 -7.31 19.73
C ARG A 323 13.19 -5.96 20.16
N GLN A 324 14.41 -5.69 19.74
CA GLN A 324 15.05 -4.38 19.93
C GLN A 324 14.55 -3.31 18.95
N ASP A 325 13.97 -3.73 17.80
CA ASP A 325 13.48 -2.87 16.73
C ASP A 325 11.94 -2.67 16.75
N ASN A 326 11.28 -3.04 17.83
CA ASN A 326 9.83 -2.98 17.97
C ASN A 326 9.26 -1.56 17.76
N GLY A 327 9.97 -0.51 18.19
CA GLY A 327 9.61 0.88 17.94
C GLY A 327 9.61 1.22 16.45
N ALA A 328 10.66 0.83 15.74
CA ALA A 328 10.76 1.05 14.30
C ALA A 328 9.70 0.26 13.52
N LEU A 329 9.38 -0.98 13.92
CA LEU A 329 8.28 -1.75 13.33
C LEU A 329 6.92 -1.07 13.52
N PHE A 330 6.68 -0.52 14.71
CA PHE A 330 5.45 0.20 14.98
C PHE A 330 5.35 1.49 14.16
N GLU A 331 6.42 2.28 14.10
CA GLU A 331 6.50 3.48 13.25
C GLU A 331 6.27 3.12 11.78
N ASN A 332 6.92 2.06 11.28
CA ASN A 332 6.75 1.58 9.90
C ASN A 332 5.30 1.18 9.59
N SER A 333 4.63 0.48 10.51
CA SER A 333 3.22 0.12 10.33
C SER A 333 2.29 1.33 10.34
N LEU A 334 2.61 2.34 11.17
CA LEU A 334 1.81 3.56 11.19
C LEU A 334 1.91 4.33 9.87
N LEU A 335 3.10 4.34 9.22
CA LEU A 335 3.23 4.90 7.88
C LEU A 335 2.28 4.20 6.89
N GLN A 336 2.21 2.87 6.92
CA GLN A 336 1.32 2.10 6.03
C GLN A 336 -0.14 2.53 6.21
N GLU A 337 -0.60 2.66 7.45
CA GLU A 337 -1.96 3.13 7.74
C GLU A 337 -2.17 4.59 7.26
N LEU A 338 -1.20 5.47 7.47
CA LEU A 338 -1.26 6.87 6.98
C LEU A 338 -1.33 6.94 5.46
N MET A 339 -0.58 6.13 4.74
CA MET A 339 -0.64 6.07 3.27
C MET A 339 -2.01 5.61 2.74
N LEU A 340 -2.66 4.67 3.44
CA LEU A 340 -4.01 4.23 3.08
C LEU A 340 -5.04 5.34 3.29
N LEU A 341 -4.85 6.18 4.32
CA LEU A 341 -5.70 7.33 4.61
C LEU A 341 -5.43 8.52 3.66
N GLU A 342 -4.16 8.74 3.26
CA GLU A 342 -3.77 9.80 2.32
C GLU A 342 -4.56 9.74 1.02
N ARG A 343 -4.79 8.55 0.50
CA ARG A 343 -5.52 8.33 -0.72
C ARG A 343 -6.93 8.94 -0.69
N ASP A 344 -7.60 8.85 0.45
CA ASP A 344 -8.96 9.35 0.61
C ASP A 344 -9.01 10.87 0.78
N TRP A 345 -7.92 11.50 1.26
CA TRP A 345 -7.95 12.89 1.74
C TRP A 345 -6.93 13.83 1.09
N GLN A 346 -6.12 13.34 0.15
CA GLN A 346 -5.21 14.14 -0.69
C GLN A 346 -4.34 15.12 0.12
N TRP A 347 -3.55 14.60 1.03
CA TRP A 347 -2.55 15.36 1.80
C TRP A 347 -1.13 14.98 1.42
N GLY A 348 -0.15 15.81 1.81
CA GLY A 348 1.26 15.44 1.79
C GLY A 348 1.67 14.75 3.09
N LEU A 349 2.53 13.72 2.99
CA LEU A 349 3.08 13.01 4.14
C LEU A 349 4.60 13.19 4.19
N HIS A 350 5.10 13.67 5.32
CA HIS A 350 6.49 14.03 5.54
C HIS A 350 6.93 13.61 6.94
N PHE A 351 8.23 13.69 7.23
CA PHE A 351 8.76 13.81 8.59
C PHE A 351 9.33 15.23 8.79
N TRP A 352 9.68 15.59 10.01
CA TRP A 352 10.38 16.85 10.25
C TRP A 352 11.59 16.65 11.14
N ARG A 353 12.72 17.30 10.76
CA ARG A 353 13.95 17.22 11.55
C ARG A 353 14.77 18.50 11.43
N THR A 354 15.37 18.92 12.56
CA THR A 354 16.34 20.02 12.61
C THR A 354 17.77 19.51 12.51
N LYS A 355 18.71 20.42 12.24
CA LYS A 355 20.15 20.10 12.27
C LYS A 355 20.63 19.64 13.65
N GLN A 356 19.98 20.11 14.72
CA GLN A 356 20.29 19.75 16.11
C GLN A 356 19.66 18.42 16.55
N GLY A 357 18.95 17.72 15.66
CA GLY A 357 18.37 16.40 15.93
C GLY A 357 16.99 16.42 16.56
N ALA A 358 16.33 17.58 16.71
CA ALA A 358 14.91 17.62 17.05
C ALA A 358 14.08 17.05 15.90
N GLU A 359 13.16 16.12 16.18
CA GLU A 359 12.45 15.35 15.15
C GLU A 359 10.98 15.18 15.51
N VAL A 360 10.13 15.08 14.47
CA VAL A 360 8.74 14.63 14.50
C VAL A 360 8.61 13.50 13.47
N ASP A 361 8.06 12.36 13.88
CA ASP A 361 8.05 11.14 13.09
C ASP A 361 7.28 11.31 11.79
N PHE A 362 6.05 11.89 11.85
CA PHE A 362 5.26 12.20 10.67
C PHE A 362 4.66 13.61 10.76
N VAL A 363 4.53 14.25 9.61
CA VAL A 363 3.82 15.52 9.44
C VAL A 363 2.87 15.38 8.27
N ILE A 364 1.59 15.55 8.54
CA ILE A 364 0.57 15.60 7.50
C ILE A 364 0.40 17.07 7.09
N GLU A 365 0.49 17.31 5.77
CA GLU A 365 0.25 18.61 5.16
C GLU A 365 -1.04 18.56 4.35
N LYS A 366 -2.05 19.33 4.79
CA LYS A 366 -3.34 19.48 4.09
C LYS A 366 -3.57 20.96 3.76
N GLY A 367 -3.12 21.37 2.58
CA GLY A 367 -3.05 22.79 2.21
C GLY A 367 -2.13 23.54 3.15
N VAL A 368 -2.63 24.50 3.90
CA VAL A 368 -1.85 25.27 4.89
C VAL A 368 -1.83 24.65 6.29
N LYS A 369 -2.62 23.59 6.50
CA LYS A 369 -2.71 22.95 7.82
C LYS A 369 -1.67 21.85 7.96
N LEU A 370 -1.00 21.86 9.09
CA LEU A 370 -0.02 20.85 9.45
C LEU A 370 -0.51 20.09 10.67
N THR A 371 -0.39 18.75 10.63
CA THR A 371 -0.66 17.88 11.78
C THR A 371 0.58 17.05 12.07
N PRO A 372 1.37 17.39 13.10
CA PRO A 372 2.49 16.57 13.53
C PRO A 372 1.99 15.33 14.27
N ILE A 373 2.66 14.19 14.04
CA ILE A 373 2.38 12.90 14.68
C ILE A 373 3.67 12.35 15.27
N GLU A 374 3.65 12.04 16.54
CA GLU A 374 4.71 11.36 17.28
C GLU A 374 4.29 9.92 17.57
N VAL A 375 5.19 8.96 17.42
CA VAL A 375 4.94 7.53 17.63
C VAL A 375 5.64 7.06 18.90
N LYS A 376 4.92 6.40 19.80
CA LYS A 376 5.46 5.91 21.07
C LYS A 376 5.00 4.48 21.36
N LEU A 377 5.93 3.59 21.71
CA LEU A 377 5.58 2.24 22.17
C LEU A 377 4.79 2.28 23.48
N ASN A 378 5.32 3.02 24.45
CA ASN A 378 4.75 3.10 25.79
C ASN A 378 4.61 4.55 26.21
N THR A 379 3.40 4.91 26.59
CA THR A 379 3.08 6.22 27.16
C THR A 379 2.18 5.97 28.37
N LYS A 380 2.57 6.52 29.53
CA LYS A 380 1.81 6.43 30.79
C LYS A 380 1.50 7.81 31.36
N THR A 381 2.05 8.85 30.75
CA THR A 381 1.94 10.23 31.24
C THR A 381 1.82 11.20 30.05
N ILE A 382 1.27 12.36 30.32
CA ILE A 382 1.15 13.47 29.35
C ILE A 382 2.54 14.12 29.17
N LYS A 383 3.42 13.46 28.42
CA LYS A 383 4.76 13.97 28.14
C LYS A 383 4.98 14.07 26.64
N VAL A 384 5.25 15.27 26.16
CA VAL A 384 5.50 15.58 24.75
C VAL A 384 6.99 15.80 24.54
N GLY A 385 7.56 15.17 23.52
CA GLY A 385 9.01 15.23 23.21
C GLY A 385 9.49 16.64 22.86
N LEU A 386 10.79 16.89 23.01
CA LEU A 386 11.40 18.19 22.68
C LEU A 386 11.26 18.53 21.19
N GLY A 387 11.40 17.54 20.30
CA GLY A 387 11.22 17.71 18.85
C GLY A 387 9.82 18.18 18.52
N PHE A 388 8.82 17.54 19.08
CA PHE A 388 7.42 17.89 18.88
C PHE A 388 7.09 19.30 19.39
N ARG A 389 7.60 19.67 20.58
CA ARG A 389 7.47 21.04 21.12
C ARG A 389 8.14 22.08 20.22
N SER A 390 9.32 21.77 19.68
CA SER A 390 10.04 22.65 18.75
C SER A 390 9.26 22.87 17.45
N PHE A 391 8.59 21.80 16.95
CA PHE A 391 7.71 21.90 15.80
C PHE A 391 6.51 22.82 16.09
N ILE A 392 5.82 22.59 17.23
CA ILE A 392 4.66 23.41 17.65
C ILE A 392 5.06 24.89 17.72
N LYS A 393 6.16 25.20 18.39
CA LYS A 393 6.63 26.58 18.52
C LYS A 393 6.89 27.25 17.16
N LYS A 394 7.43 26.49 16.20
CA LYS A 394 7.80 26.99 14.88
C LYS A 394 6.60 27.15 13.95
N TYR A 395 5.71 26.16 13.89
CA TYR A 395 4.66 26.08 12.87
C TYR A 395 3.26 26.34 13.41
N LYS A 396 3.06 26.31 14.74
CA LYS A 396 1.81 26.61 15.45
C LYS A 396 0.59 25.85 14.89
N PRO A 397 0.68 24.51 14.74
CA PRO A 397 -0.43 23.73 14.21
C PRO A 397 -1.66 23.80 15.13
N GLU A 398 -2.86 23.67 14.60
CA GLU A 398 -4.11 23.63 15.38
C GLU A 398 -4.16 22.39 16.29
N GLN A 399 -3.69 21.23 15.76
CA GLN A 399 -3.67 19.94 16.45
C GLN A 399 -2.37 19.18 16.23
N GLY A 400 -2.11 18.23 17.11
CA GLY A 400 -1.06 17.24 16.98
C GLY A 400 -1.47 15.93 17.65
N LEU A 401 -0.85 14.82 17.23
CA LEU A 401 -1.19 13.48 17.69
C LEU A 401 0.04 12.79 18.30
N VAL A 402 -0.17 12.10 19.42
CA VAL A 402 0.78 11.14 19.98
C VAL A 402 0.13 9.77 19.89
N VAL A 403 0.50 8.99 18.87
CA VAL A 403 -0.02 7.64 18.65
C VAL A 403 0.81 6.67 19.47
N ASN A 404 0.17 5.90 20.37
CA ASN A 404 0.91 5.03 21.27
C ASN A 404 0.33 3.61 21.33
N LEU A 405 1.24 2.63 21.35
CA LEU A 405 0.89 1.22 21.39
C LEU A 405 0.34 0.76 22.75
N SER A 406 0.60 1.53 23.82
CA SER A 406 0.04 1.25 25.14
C SER A 406 -1.47 1.51 25.26
N GLY A 407 -2.05 2.25 24.30
CA GLY A 407 -3.45 2.63 24.32
C GLY A 407 -3.79 3.73 25.33
N PHE A 408 -2.78 4.45 25.83
CA PHE A 408 -2.99 5.58 26.72
C PHE A 408 -3.73 6.70 25.99
N ARG A 409 -4.82 7.15 26.57
CA ARG A 409 -5.67 8.24 26.04
C ARG A 409 -5.63 9.43 26.95
N SER A 410 -5.36 10.59 26.38
CA SER A 410 -5.37 11.87 27.09
C SER A 410 -5.40 13.03 26.10
N GLU A 411 -5.63 14.19 26.61
CA GLU A 411 -5.58 15.45 25.88
C GLU A 411 -4.78 16.48 26.66
N THR A 412 -4.00 17.29 25.97
CA THR A 412 -3.30 18.44 26.56
C THR A 412 -3.21 19.58 25.56
N ARG A 413 -2.74 20.73 26.03
CA ARG A 413 -2.42 21.87 25.16
C ARG A 413 -0.99 22.36 25.38
N ILE A 414 -0.34 22.69 24.28
CA ILE A 414 0.93 23.42 24.29
C ILE A 414 0.71 24.67 23.44
N GLU A 415 0.82 25.85 24.05
CA GLU A 415 0.39 27.11 23.43
C GLU A 415 -1.07 27.01 22.93
N GLN A 416 -1.31 27.20 21.64
CA GLN A 416 -2.64 27.08 21.05
C GLN A 416 -2.90 25.68 20.42
N THR A 417 -1.91 24.80 20.37
CA THR A 417 -2.01 23.46 19.75
C THR A 417 -2.67 22.47 20.71
N LYS A 418 -3.75 21.86 20.27
CA LYS A 418 -4.40 20.73 20.94
C LYS A 418 -3.63 19.45 20.63
N ILE A 419 -3.23 18.68 21.65
CA ILE A 419 -2.48 17.43 21.49
C ILE A 419 -3.32 16.28 22.03
N ASN A 420 -3.61 15.30 21.19
CA ASN A 420 -4.36 14.10 21.55
C ASN A 420 -3.41 12.90 21.63
N PHE A 421 -3.49 12.16 22.75
CA PHE A 421 -2.85 10.86 22.92
C PHE A 421 -3.86 9.80 22.56
N ILE A 422 -3.56 8.98 21.55
CA ILE A 422 -4.51 8.04 20.95
C ILE A 422 -3.89 6.65 20.72
N ALA A 423 -4.76 5.63 20.65
CA ALA A 423 -4.37 4.31 20.16
C ALA A 423 -4.28 4.30 18.63
N PRO A 424 -3.54 3.36 18.00
CA PRO A 424 -3.45 3.25 16.54
C PRO A 424 -4.80 3.10 15.84
N SER A 425 -5.74 2.39 16.44
CA SER A 425 -7.10 2.19 15.91
C SER A 425 -7.93 3.47 15.78
N GLU A 426 -7.55 4.53 16.49
CA GLU A 426 -8.26 5.81 16.51
C GLU A 426 -7.74 6.81 15.47
N LEU A 427 -6.63 6.49 14.80
CA LEU A 427 -5.93 7.39 13.87
C LEU A 427 -6.87 7.99 12.81
N LYS A 428 -7.70 7.17 12.20
CA LYS A 428 -8.66 7.57 11.17
C LYS A 428 -9.67 8.60 11.65
N SER A 429 -10.14 8.49 12.89
CA SER A 429 -11.15 9.40 13.46
C SER A 429 -10.59 10.79 13.77
N PHE A 430 -9.29 10.87 14.07
CA PHE A 430 -8.63 12.15 14.37
C PHE A 430 -8.08 12.88 13.13
N LEU A 431 -7.98 12.19 12.00
CA LEU A 431 -7.46 12.77 10.76
C LEU A 431 -8.57 13.17 9.77
N ARG A 432 -9.81 12.73 10.02
CA ARG A 432 -11.00 13.17 9.27
C ARG A 432 -11.33 14.63 9.62
#